data_ed688072a5cc7c968398832a408bec2d
#
_entry.id   ed688072a5cc7c968398832a408bec2d
#
_cell.length_a   1.000
_cell.length_b   1.000
_cell.length_c   1.000
_cell.angle_alpha   90.00
_cell.angle_beta   90.00
_cell.angle_gamma   90.00
#
_symmetry.space_group_name_H-M   'P 1'
#
loop_
_entity.id
_entity.type
_entity.pdbx_description
1 polymer ?
#
loop_
_entity_poly.entity_id
_entity_poly.type
_entity_poly.pdbx_seq_one_letter_code
_entity_poly.pdbx_strand_id
1 'polypeptide(L)'
;MIFAIWLLAALLAIVTPAWAQQTVRIGSTPAVTFIVLYGAEHLGYFKAEGITAQFADFEGGAEVTTAMVGGSIDFAGTYVERPMILAEKGFAAKNLLAILNRNPIFLVVRKNLPATDVKGLKGLKLGMTRAGSATDLALRALLRDAGLEPDRDVAVIAVGSSASAAAALRAGQIDGFMGGEPGGAVIVHQLKIGRYFIEPLRDQGPKFLQYMTFPTLQASDRYIQANPQIVERVVRAVVKTQKRLREDPEAGVRVAQKLFPTLDVELIRGIIALQRASYLPAITEEAMRTVNQSQKKAGVVKTDFPYDKVVAVQLKPLWDQ
;
A
#
# COMPACT_ATOMS: atom_id res chain seq x y z
N MET A 1 9.29 78.52 -7.33
CA MET A 1 9.27 77.37 -8.27
C MET A 1 9.75 76.17 -7.50
N ILE A 2 8.83 75.33 -7.02
CA ILE A 2 9.16 74.10 -6.25
C ILE A 2 8.54 72.95 -7.06
N PHE A 3 9.42 72.12 -7.67
CA PHE A 3 9.04 70.92 -8.38
C PHE A 3 8.78 69.78 -7.39
N ALA A 4 7.54 69.37 -7.26
CA ALA A 4 7.18 68.18 -6.51
C ALA A 4 7.32 66.94 -7.43
N ILE A 5 8.31 66.09 -7.14
CA ILE A 5 8.51 64.78 -7.81
C ILE A 5 7.61 63.75 -7.12
N TRP A 6 6.57 63.30 -7.76
CA TRP A 6 5.77 62.17 -7.31
C TRP A 6 6.48 60.85 -7.68
N LEU A 7 7.04 60.17 -6.69
CA LEU A 7 7.54 58.79 -6.84
C LEU A 7 6.35 57.81 -6.76
N LEU A 8 5.91 57.33 -7.91
CA LEU A 8 4.95 56.21 -7.98
C LEU A 8 5.68 54.93 -7.71
N ALA A 9 5.64 54.41 -6.47
CA ALA A 9 6.12 53.08 -6.14
C ALA A 9 5.09 52.05 -6.66
N ALA A 10 5.38 51.47 -7.80
CA ALA A 10 4.61 50.33 -8.29
C ALA A 10 4.90 49.12 -7.38
N LEU A 11 4.00 48.80 -6.45
CA LEU A 11 3.96 47.54 -5.73
C LEU A 11 3.60 46.44 -6.77
N LEU A 12 4.60 45.73 -7.27
CA LEU A 12 4.42 44.47 -7.96
C LEU A 12 3.93 43.47 -6.91
N ALA A 13 2.62 43.37 -6.74
CA ALA A 13 2.01 42.25 -6.05
C ALA A 13 2.36 40.97 -6.83
N ILE A 14 3.29 40.18 -6.29
CA ILE A 14 3.54 38.81 -6.75
C ILE A 14 2.24 38.04 -6.44
N VAL A 15 1.32 38.01 -7.41
CA VAL A 15 0.15 37.15 -7.38
C VAL A 15 0.68 35.73 -7.56
N THR A 16 1.02 35.09 -6.45
CA THR A 16 1.15 33.64 -6.47
C THR A 16 -0.20 33.09 -6.90
N PRO A 17 -0.29 32.25 -7.96
CA PRO A 17 -1.56 31.68 -8.35
C PRO A 17 -2.08 30.89 -7.16
N ALA A 18 -3.13 31.38 -6.51
CA ALA A 18 -3.88 30.62 -5.53
C ALA A 18 -4.57 29.52 -6.32
N TRP A 19 -3.91 28.37 -6.43
CA TRP A 19 -4.54 27.17 -7.01
C TRP A 19 -5.80 26.91 -6.20
N ALA A 20 -6.96 26.96 -6.85
CA ALA A 20 -8.20 26.56 -6.20
C ALA A 20 -8.00 25.18 -5.58
N GLN A 21 -8.26 25.07 -4.27
CA GLN A 21 -8.07 23.86 -3.50
C GLN A 21 -8.93 22.74 -4.10
N GLN A 22 -8.30 21.67 -4.54
CA GLN A 22 -8.97 20.55 -5.20
C GLN A 22 -9.17 19.41 -4.21
N THR A 23 -10.41 18.98 -4.05
CA THR A 23 -10.72 17.81 -3.22
C THR A 23 -10.51 16.53 -4.02
N VAL A 24 -9.78 15.58 -3.42
CA VAL A 24 -9.56 14.23 -3.96
C VAL A 24 -9.97 13.19 -2.93
N ARG A 25 -10.51 12.07 -3.39
CA ARG A 25 -10.93 10.95 -2.55
C ARG A 25 -9.90 9.83 -2.68
N ILE A 26 -9.29 9.45 -1.56
CA ILE A 26 -8.23 8.43 -1.50
C ILE A 26 -8.73 7.26 -0.66
N GLY A 27 -8.84 6.07 -1.26
CA GLY A 27 -9.18 4.84 -0.55
C GLY A 27 -7.96 4.00 -0.26
N SER A 28 -7.88 3.42 0.94
CA SER A 28 -6.87 2.43 1.30
C SER A 28 -7.36 1.53 2.44
N THR A 29 -6.52 0.57 2.85
CA THR A 29 -6.74 -0.15 4.12
C THR A 29 -6.03 0.59 5.26
N PRO A 30 -6.60 0.61 6.50
CA PRO A 30 -5.93 1.20 7.66
C PRO A 30 -4.74 0.33 8.11
N ALA A 31 -3.61 0.49 7.42
CA ALA A 31 -2.37 -0.23 7.69
C ALA A 31 -1.16 0.72 7.69
N VAL A 32 -0.14 0.43 8.49
CA VAL A 32 1.11 1.20 8.51
C VAL A 32 1.79 1.19 7.14
N THR A 33 1.55 0.18 6.34
CA THR A 33 1.97 0.09 4.94
C THR A 33 1.58 1.32 4.10
N PHE A 34 0.39 1.90 4.34
CA PHE A 34 -0.13 3.05 3.59
C PHE A 34 0.09 4.39 4.31
N ILE A 35 0.91 4.42 5.36
CA ILE A 35 1.15 5.61 6.18
C ILE A 35 1.64 6.82 5.39
N VAL A 36 2.32 6.58 4.25
CA VAL A 36 2.79 7.63 3.35
C VAL A 36 1.63 8.50 2.83
N LEU A 37 0.47 7.91 2.56
CA LEU A 37 -0.72 8.64 2.09
C LEU A 37 -1.27 9.56 3.20
N TYR A 38 -1.46 9.03 4.39
CA TYR A 38 -1.89 9.81 5.57
C TYR A 38 -0.83 10.82 5.99
N GLY A 39 0.45 10.47 5.82
CA GLY A 39 1.58 11.37 6.06
C GLY A 39 1.55 12.59 5.16
N ALA A 40 1.18 12.44 3.88
CA ALA A 40 1.07 13.56 2.96
C ALA A 40 0.04 14.60 3.44
N GLU A 41 -1.05 14.17 4.06
CA GLU A 41 -2.03 15.04 4.70
C GLU A 41 -1.48 15.65 6.00
N HIS A 42 -1.05 14.81 6.96
CA HIS A 42 -0.64 15.26 8.28
C HIS A 42 0.62 16.14 8.31
N LEU A 43 1.51 15.97 7.33
CA LEU A 43 2.72 16.80 7.17
C LEU A 43 2.47 18.01 6.28
N GLY A 44 1.24 18.21 5.77
CA GLY A 44 0.84 19.37 4.99
C GLY A 44 1.29 19.35 3.53
N TYR A 45 1.80 18.23 3.00
CA TYR A 45 2.26 18.16 1.62
C TYR A 45 1.11 18.19 0.61
N PHE A 46 -0.05 17.61 0.90
CA PHE A 46 -1.23 17.77 0.07
C PHE A 46 -1.69 19.24 0.02
N LYS A 47 -1.76 19.89 1.20
CA LYS A 47 -2.11 21.32 1.29
C LYS A 47 -1.13 22.19 0.49
N ALA A 48 0.16 21.90 0.55
CA ALA A 48 1.19 22.64 -0.21
C ALA A 48 1.04 22.48 -1.72
N GLU A 49 0.46 21.38 -2.19
CA GLU A 49 0.12 21.13 -3.59
C GLU A 49 -1.32 21.60 -3.94
N GLY A 50 -2.02 22.31 -3.05
CA GLY A 50 -3.41 22.76 -3.26
C GLY A 50 -4.42 21.60 -3.30
N ILE A 51 -4.15 20.52 -2.62
CA ILE A 51 -5.02 19.33 -2.52
C ILE A 51 -5.65 19.26 -1.13
N THR A 52 -6.94 18.94 -1.06
CA THR A 52 -7.63 18.46 0.14
C THR A 52 -7.94 16.98 -0.04
N ALA A 53 -7.33 16.13 0.77
CA ALA A 53 -7.55 14.69 0.68
C ALA A 53 -8.69 14.26 1.62
N GLN A 54 -9.65 13.51 1.09
CA GLN A 54 -10.66 12.78 1.85
C GLN A 54 -10.33 11.30 1.82
N PHE A 55 -10.10 10.72 3.00
CA PHE A 55 -9.75 9.32 3.12
C PHE A 55 -10.98 8.45 3.34
N ALA A 56 -10.99 7.28 2.69
CA ALA A 56 -11.97 6.21 2.90
C ALA A 56 -11.22 4.92 3.23
N ASP A 57 -11.54 4.33 4.38
CA ASP A 57 -10.93 3.09 4.86
C ASP A 57 -11.76 1.88 4.45
N PHE A 58 -11.07 0.83 4.00
CA PHE A 58 -11.63 -0.44 3.55
C PHE A 58 -10.95 -1.60 4.29
N GLU A 59 -11.61 -2.75 4.36
CA GLU A 59 -11.04 -3.93 5.02
C GLU A 59 -10.03 -4.71 4.15
N GLY A 60 -10.02 -4.46 2.83
CA GLY A 60 -9.09 -5.14 1.91
C GLY A 60 -8.96 -4.46 0.56
N GLY A 61 -7.81 -4.65 -0.09
CA GLY A 61 -7.49 -4.03 -1.37
C GLY A 61 -8.45 -4.38 -2.53
N ALA A 62 -9.19 -5.48 -2.44
CA ALA A 62 -10.24 -5.81 -3.42
C ALA A 62 -11.40 -4.81 -3.35
N GLU A 63 -11.82 -4.40 -2.14
CA GLU A 63 -12.87 -3.41 -1.93
C GLU A 63 -12.41 -2.01 -2.39
N VAL A 64 -11.16 -1.62 -2.07
CA VAL A 64 -10.54 -0.38 -2.56
C VAL A 64 -10.59 -0.32 -4.08
N THR A 65 -10.23 -1.43 -4.75
CA THR A 65 -10.27 -1.53 -6.21
C THR A 65 -11.69 -1.36 -6.76
N THR A 66 -12.69 -2.00 -6.14
CA THR A 66 -14.10 -1.88 -6.52
C THR A 66 -14.60 -0.44 -6.36
N ALA A 67 -14.23 0.25 -5.28
CA ALA A 67 -14.57 1.65 -5.04
C ALA A 67 -13.98 2.57 -6.12
N MET A 68 -12.74 2.33 -6.56
CA MET A 68 -12.11 3.08 -7.66
C MET A 68 -12.82 2.83 -8.99
N VAL A 69 -13.15 1.58 -9.32
CA VAL A 69 -13.89 1.22 -10.53
C VAL A 69 -15.28 1.87 -10.54
N GLY A 70 -15.96 1.87 -9.40
CA GLY A 70 -17.27 2.50 -9.22
C GLY A 70 -17.23 4.03 -9.15
N GLY A 71 -16.06 4.67 -9.09
CA GLY A 71 -15.89 6.11 -9.04
C GLY A 71 -16.24 6.76 -7.70
N SER A 72 -16.34 5.97 -6.62
CA SER A 72 -16.53 6.51 -5.26
C SER A 72 -15.24 7.04 -4.65
N ILE A 73 -14.07 6.62 -5.16
CA ILE A 73 -12.76 7.18 -4.87
C ILE A 73 -12.02 7.52 -6.17
N ASP A 74 -11.09 8.46 -6.11
CA ASP A 74 -10.29 8.94 -7.22
C ASP A 74 -8.93 8.24 -7.29
N PHE A 75 -8.36 7.95 -6.12
CA PHE A 75 -7.08 7.28 -5.94
C PHE A 75 -7.22 6.06 -5.04
N ALA A 76 -6.56 4.96 -5.40
CA ALA A 76 -6.56 3.72 -4.67
C ALA A 76 -5.15 3.40 -4.12
N GLY A 77 -4.99 3.38 -2.80
CA GLY A 77 -3.84 2.79 -2.12
C GLY A 77 -4.03 1.28 -2.01
N THR A 78 -3.44 0.52 -2.93
CA THR A 78 -3.58 -0.94 -2.98
C THR A 78 -2.30 -1.57 -3.55
N TYR A 79 -2.35 -2.71 -4.20
CA TYR A 79 -1.16 -3.47 -4.60
C TYR A 79 -0.97 -3.51 -6.11
N VAL A 80 0.28 -3.61 -6.55
CA VAL A 80 0.79 -3.40 -7.91
C VAL A 80 0.13 -4.25 -8.99
N GLU A 81 -0.38 -5.42 -8.67
CA GLU A 81 -1.05 -6.34 -9.61
C GLU A 81 -2.47 -5.91 -10.01
N ARG A 82 -3.09 -4.95 -9.32
CA ARG A 82 -4.48 -4.57 -9.56
C ARG A 82 -4.76 -4.06 -10.97
N PRO A 83 -3.95 -3.18 -11.56
CA PRO A 83 -4.16 -2.76 -12.95
C PRO A 83 -4.15 -3.91 -13.95
N MET A 84 -3.32 -4.95 -13.73
CA MET A 84 -3.31 -6.15 -14.58
C MET A 84 -4.62 -6.93 -14.47
N ILE A 85 -5.09 -7.18 -13.23
CA ILE A 85 -6.35 -7.89 -12.95
C ILE A 85 -7.54 -7.13 -13.54
N LEU A 86 -7.53 -5.80 -13.45
CA LEU A 86 -8.56 -4.95 -14.02
C LEU A 86 -8.55 -4.97 -15.54
N ALA A 87 -7.35 -4.95 -16.15
CA ALA A 87 -7.19 -4.98 -17.60
C ALA A 87 -7.75 -6.27 -18.22
N GLU A 88 -7.58 -7.43 -17.56
CA GLU A 88 -8.24 -8.69 -18.01
C GLU A 88 -9.76 -8.64 -17.94
N LYS A 89 -10.32 -7.74 -17.14
CA LYS A 89 -11.76 -7.49 -17.03
C LYS A 89 -12.24 -6.33 -17.90
N GLY A 90 -11.35 -5.78 -18.76
CA GLY A 90 -11.65 -4.66 -19.65
C GLY A 90 -11.66 -3.28 -18.99
N PHE A 91 -11.11 -3.15 -17.77
CA PHE A 91 -11.03 -1.87 -17.06
C PHE A 91 -9.57 -1.37 -17.01
N ALA A 92 -9.33 -0.16 -17.51
CA ALA A 92 -8.01 0.44 -17.56
C ALA A 92 -7.71 1.26 -16.31
N ALA A 93 -6.61 0.91 -15.63
CA ALA A 93 -6.05 1.65 -14.49
C ALA A 93 -4.52 1.55 -14.50
N LYS A 94 -3.84 2.47 -13.82
CA LYS A 94 -2.38 2.48 -13.74
C LYS A 94 -1.87 2.67 -12.31
N ASN A 95 -0.73 2.07 -12.06
CA ASN A 95 0.12 2.40 -10.93
C ASN A 95 0.78 3.77 -11.18
N LEU A 96 0.65 4.70 -10.25
CA LEU A 96 1.20 6.05 -10.34
C LEU A 96 2.61 6.13 -9.73
N LEU A 97 2.79 5.44 -8.61
CA LEU A 97 4.04 5.27 -7.87
C LEU A 97 3.97 4.05 -6.95
N ALA A 98 5.11 3.52 -6.53
CA ALA A 98 5.19 2.58 -5.43
C ALA A 98 5.10 3.32 -4.09
N ILE A 99 4.25 2.86 -3.16
CA ILE A 99 4.22 3.33 -1.77
C ILE A 99 5.38 2.71 -0.99
N LEU A 100 5.60 1.42 -1.17
CA LEU A 100 6.81 0.67 -0.84
C LEU A 100 7.23 -0.11 -2.09
N ASN A 101 8.52 -0.23 -2.34
CA ASN A 101 9.03 -1.00 -3.49
C ASN A 101 9.31 -2.47 -3.18
N ARG A 102 8.88 -2.96 -2.00
CA ARG A 102 9.01 -4.35 -1.54
C ARG A 102 7.68 -4.84 -0.93
N ASN A 103 7.52 -6.15 -0.87
CA ASN A 103 6.34 -6.79 -0.30
C ASN A 103 6.33 -6.71 1.24
N PRO A 104 5.37 -5.97 1.86
CA PRO A 104 5.23 -5.89 3.31
C PRO A 104 4.28 -6.93 3.90
N ILE A 105 3.72 -7.84 3.08
CA ILE A 105 2.77 -8.84 3.53
C ILE A 105 3.54 -9.97 4.22
N PHE A 106 3.18 -10.26 5.45
CA PHE A 106 3.75 -11.33 6.27
C PHE A 106 2.74 -12.48 6.48
N LEU A 107 3.25 -13.63 6.91
CA LEU A 107 2.46 -14.69 7.52
C LEU A 107 2.85 -14.82 9.00
N VAL A 108 1.87 -14.61 9.90
CA VAL A 108 1.99 -14.99 11.32
C VAL A 108 1.22 -16.27 11.58
N VAL A 109 1.70 -17.07 12.52
CA VAL A 109 1.03 -18.29 12.97
C VAL A 109 0.92 -18.30 14.49
N ARG A 110 0.05 -19.14 15.06
CA ARG A 110 -0.03 -19.34 16.52
C ARG A 110 1.34 -19.66 17.09
N LYS A 111 1.64 -19.11 18.27
CA LYS A 111 2.96 -19.18 18.91
C LYS A 111 3.50 -20.61 19.02
N ASN A 112 2.64 -21.54 19.43
CA ASN A 112 3.02 -22.93 19.72
C ASN A 112 2.76 -23.88 18.53
N LEU A 113 2.54 -23.34 17.32
CA LEU A 113 2.38 -24.18 16.14
C LEU A 113 3.71 -24.90 15.83
N PRO A 114 3.73 -26.24 15.71
CA PRO A 114 4.98 -26.99 15.50
C PRO A 114 5.53 -26.86 14.08
N ALA A 115 4.76 -26.33 13.12
CA ALA A 115 5.19 -26.16 11.73
C ALA A 115 6.45 -25.29 11.64
N THR A 116 7.45 -25.78 10.91
CA THR A 116 8.73 -25.09 10.63
C THR A 116 8.84 -24.65 9.18
N ASP A 117 8.02 -25.21 8.30
CA ASP A 117 7.94 -24.90 6.87
C ASP A 117 6.47 -24.84 6.39
N VAL A 118 6.28 -24.39 5.16
CA VAL A 118 4.93 -24.22 4.58
C VAL A 118 4.19 -25.53 4.43
N LYS A 119 4.88 -26.65 4.23
CA LYS A 119 4.25 -27.98 4.14
C LYS A 119 3.59 -28.40 5.45
N GLY A 120 4.18 -27.98 6.57
CA GLY A 120 3.63 -28.20 7.91
C GLY A 120 2.33 -27.43 8.20
N LEU A 121 1.86 -26.58 7.27
CA LEU A 121 0.60 -25.86 7.39
C LEU A 121 -0.61 -26.70 6.91
N LYS A 122 -0.40 -27.92 6.39
CA LYS A 122 -1.47 -28.80 5.95
C LYS A 122 -2.46 -29.08 7.09
N GLY A 123 -3.76 -29.02 6.78
CA GLY A 123 -4.86 -29.24 7.72
C GLY A 123 -5.21 -28.02 8.59
N LEU A 124 -4.46 -26.90 8.46
CA LEU A 124 -4.68 -25.69 9.23
C LEU A 124 -5.68 -24.75 8.58
N LYS A 125 -6.12 -23.77 9.37
CA LYS A 125 -7.01 -22.67 8.95
C LYS A 125 -6.20 -21.38 8.90
N LEU A 126 -5.97 -20.84 7.72
CA LEU A 126 -5.20 -19.62 7.56
C LEU A 126 -6.11 -18.46 7.14
N GLY A 127 -6.03 -17.38 7.89
CA GLY A 127 -6.78 -16.15 7.63
C GLY A 127 -6.10 -15.28 6.58
N MET A 128 -6.89 -14.53 5.83
CA MET A 128 -6.46 -13.42 4.97
C MET A 128 -7.49 -12.28 5.08
N THR A 129 -7.21 -11.09 4.52
CA THR A 129 -8.14 -9.96 4.66
C THR A 129 -9.46 -10.19 3.93
N ARG A 130 -9.44 -10.25 2.62
CA ARG A 130 -10.63 -10.48 1.76
C ARG A 130 -10.26 -11.34 0.56
N ALA A 131 -11.22 -12.11 0.08
CA ALA A 131 -11.07 -12.90 -1.13
C ALA A 131 -10.64 -12.00 -2.31
N GLY A 132 -9.64 -12.45 -3.07
CA GLY A 132 -9.05 -11.70 -4.17
C GLY A 132 -8.17 -10.51 -3.78
N SER A 133 -7.94 -10.21 -2.49
CA SER A 133 -6.95 -9.23 -2.04
C SER A 133 -5.51 -9.76 -2.18
N ALA A 134 -4.51 -8.87 -2.13
CA ALA A 134 -3.10 -9.27 -2.23
C ALA A 134 -2.70 -10.30 -1.16
N THR A 135 -3.27 -10.24 0.03
CA THR A 135 -3.06 -11.23 1.11
C THR A 135 -3.60 -12.62 0.75
N ASP A 136 -4.77 -12.70 0.10
CA ASP A 136 -5.33 -13.94 -0.41
C ASP A 136 -4.47 -14.51 -1.55
N LEU A 137 -4.12 -13.65 -2.53
CA LEU A 137 -3.28 -14.05 -3.66
C LEU A 137 -1.91 -14.55 -3.21
N ALA A 138 -1.28 -13.84 -2.25
CA ALA A 138 0.01 -14.22 -1.69
C ALA A 138 -0.07 -15.55 -0.92
N LEU A 139 -1.11 -15.75 -0.09
CA LEU A 139 -1.31 -16.98 0.67
C LEU A 139 -1.51 -18.18 -0.25
N ARG A 140 -2.40 -18.04 -1.24
CA ARG A 140 -2.67 -19.12 -2.22
C ARG A 140 -1.44 -19.46 -3.05
N ALA A 141 -0.67 -18.46 -3.48
CA ALA A 141 0.57 -18.68 -4.21
C ALA A 141 1.62 -19.38 -3.34
N LEU A 142 1.76 -18.99 -2.07
CA LEU A 142 2.67 -19.62 -1.11
C LEU A 142 2.32 -21.11 -0.88
N LEU A 143 1.05 -21.41 -0.68
CA LEU A 143 0.58 -22.78 -0.48
C LEU A 143 0.84 -23.66 -1.72
N ARG A 144 0.49 -23.18 -2.92
CA ARG A 144 0.73 -23.92 -4.17
C ARG A 144 2.22 -24.15 -4.45
N ASP A 145 3.07 -23.17 -4.17
CA ASP A 145 4.52 -23.31 -4.32
C ASP A 145 5.09 -24.42 -3.40
N ALA A 146 4.47 -24.65 -2.26
CA ALA A 146 4.80 -25.74 -1.34
C ALA A 146 4.12 -27.09 -1.68
N GLY A 147 3.29 -27.14 -2.75
CA GLY A 147 2.56 -28.34 -3.15
C GLY A 147 1.27 -28.57 -2.34
N LEU A 148 0.76 -27.54 -1.64
CA LEU A 148 -0.53 -27.58 -0.95
C LEU A 148 -1.61 -26.91 -1.79
N GLU A 149 -2.77 -27.55 -1.90
CA GLU A 149 -3.90 -26.94 -2.61
C GLU A 149 -4.76 -26.12 -1.62
N PRO A 150 -4.90 -24.78 -1.86
CA PRO A 150 -5.77 -23.93 -1.07
C PRO A 150 -7.22 -24.46 -1.08
N ASP A 151 -7.90 -24.29 0.05
CA ASP A 151 -9.28 -24.73 0.34
C ASP A 151 -9.47 -26.27 0.42
N ARG A 152 -8.50 -27.07 -0.03
CA ARG A 152 -8.49 -28.53 0.13
C ARG A 152 -7.53 -28.99 1.22
N ASP A 153 -6.25 -28.61 1.11
CA ASP A 153 -5.22 -29.01 2.06
C ASP A 153 -5.08 -28.01 3.23
N VAL A 154 -5.45 -26.77 3.03
CA VAL A 154 -5.44 -25.67 4.02
C VAL A 154 -6.70 -24.84 3.82
N ALA A 155 -7.51 -24.67 4.87
CA ALA A 155 -8.67 -23.78 4.80
C ALA A 155 -8.23 -22.31 4.76
N VAL A 156 -8.64 -21.59 3.69
CA VAL A 156 -8.33 -20.16 3.51
C VAL A 156 -9.56 -19.33 3.88
N ILE A 157 -9.46 -18.51 4.95
CA ILE A 157 -10.60 -17.84 5.59
C ILE A 157 -10.46 -16.32 5.51
N ALA A 158 -11.48 -15.64 4.98
CA ALA A 158 -11.56 -14.18 5.03
C ALA A 158 -11.91 -13.72 6.46
N VAL A 159 -11.00 -12.97 7.09
CA VAL A 159 -11.17 -12.48 8.46
C VAL A 159 -11.25 -10.95 8.56
N GLY A 160 -11.07 -10.23 7.45
CA GLY A 160 -11.15 -8.78 7.38
C GLY A 160 -9.90 -8.09 7.93
N SER A 161 -10.08 -7.17 8.87
CA SER A 161 -9.00 -6.33 9.40
C SER A 161 -7.99 -7.10 10.26
N SER A 162 -6.83 -6.46 10.52
CA SER A 162 -5.84 -6.98 11.47
C SER A 162 -6.39 -7.19 12.89
N ALA A 163 -7.33 -6.34 13.33
CA ALA A 163 -7.98 -6.50 14.63
C ALA A 163 -8.87 -7.75 14.67
N SER A 164 -9.66 -7.97 13.62
CA SER A 164 -10.50 -9.18 13.47
C SER A 164 -9.63 -10.44 13.38
N ALA A 165 -8.49 -10.38 12.68
CA ALA A 165 -7.55 -11.49 12.59
C ALA A 165 -6.95 -11.85 13.97
N ALA A 166 -6.57 -10.86 14.77
CA ALA A 166 -6.06 -11.08 16.12
C ALA A 166 -7.12 -11.73 17.03
N ALA A 167 -8.38 -11.29 16.93
CA ALA A 167 -9.50 -11.89 17.66
C ALA A 167 -9.75 -13.34 17.21
N ALA A 168 -9.77 -13.61 15.90
CA ALA A 168 -9.98 -14.95 15.33
C ALA A 168 -8.84 -15.92 15.73
N LEU A 169 -7.58 -15.44 15.72
CA LEU A 169 -6.42 -16.24 16.16
C LEU A 169 -6.51 -16.59 17.65
N ARG A 170 -6.90 -15.62 18.49
CA ARG A 170 -7.11 -15.83 19.94
C ARG A 170 -8.22 -16.82 20.22
N ALA A 171 -9.32 -16.77 19.47
CA ALA A 171 -10.46 -17.66 19.59
C ALA A 171 -10.21 -19.05 18.96
N GLY A 172 -9.04 -19.31 18.34
CA GLY A 172 -8.76 -20.57 17.64
C GLY A 172 -9.57 -20.80 16.37
N GLN A 173 -10.18 -19.76 15.83
CA GLN A 173 -10.92 -19.82 14.57
C GLN A 173 -9.97 -19.92 13.36
N ILE A 174 -8.77 -19.38 13.49
CA ILE A 174 -7.67 -19.50 12.55
C ILE A 174 -6.38 -19.92 13.27
N ASP A 175 -5.44 -20.51 12.54
CA ASP A 175 -4.12 -20.97 13.02
C ASP A 175 -3.00 -20.01 12.62
N GLY A 176 -3.25 -19.16 11.64
CA GLY A 176 -2.34 -18.13 11.16
C GLY A 176 -3.07 -17.08 10.34
N PHE A 177 -2.37 -15.98 10.02
CA PHE A 177 -2.92 -14.85 9.29
C PHE A 177 -1.88 -14.29 8.31
N MET A 178 -2.25 -14.21 7.03
CA MET A 178 -1.52 -13.49 6.02
C MET A 178 -2.03 -12.05 5.98
N GLY A 179 -1.19 -11.08 6.35
CA GLY A 179 -1.62 -9.70 6.51
C GLY A 179 -0.52 -8.66 6.42
N GLY A 180 -0.85 -7.44 6.80
CA GLY A 180 0.04 -6.29 6.87
C GLY A 180 0.10 -5.70 8.29
N GLU A 181 1.12 -4.84 8.53
CA GLU A 181 1.25 -4.15 9.81
C GLU A 181 0.16 -3.07 10.00
N PRO A 182 -0.35 -2.89 11.25
CA PRO A 182 0.25 -3.34 12.52
C PRO A 182 -0.20 -4.74 13.00
N GLY A 183 -0.92 -5.52 12.19
CA GLY A 183 -1.49 -6.80 12.64
C GLY A 183 -0.47 -7.80 13.19
N GLY A 184 0.68 -7.92 12.54
CA GLY A 184 1.76 -8.78 12.98
C GLY A 184 2.31 -8.35 14.34
N ALA A 185 2.64 -7.07 14.49
CA ALA A 185 3.16 -6.51 15.73
C ALA A 185 2.18 -6.70 16.90
N VAL A 186 0.87 -6.48 16.66
CA VAL A 186 -0.16 -6.74 17.68
C VAL A 186 -0.19 -8.20 18.09
N ILE A 187 -0.26 -9.13 17.13
CA ILE A 187 -0.35 -10.57 17.40
C ILE A 187 0.91 -11.10 18.10
N VAL A 188 2.09 -10.69 17.65
CA VAL A 188 3.37 -11.26 18.10
C VAL A 188 3.90 -10.58 19.35
N HIS A 189 3.90 -9.25 19.40
CA HIS A 189 4.57 -8.50 20.46
C HIS A 189 3.61 -8.02 21.55
N GLN A 190 2.43 -7.50 21.17
CA GLN A 190 1.48 -6.95 22.16
C GLN A 190 0.67 -8.08 22.81
N LEU A 191 0.05 -8.96 22.03
CA LEU A 191 -0.78 -10.06 22.54
C LEU A 191 0.03 -11.31 22.88
N LYS A 192 1.20 -11.50 22.26
CA LYS A 192 2.11 -12.63 22.47
C LYS A 192 1.49 -14.02 22.19
N ILE A 193 0.49 -14.05 21.29
CA ILE A 193 -0.26 -15.25 20.89
C ILE A 193 0.23 -15.88 19.59
N GLY A 194 1.08 -15.17 18.82
CA GLY A 194 1.63 -15.63 17.55
C GLY A 194 3.14 -15.45 17.44
N ARG A 195 3.67 -15.91 16.33
CA ARG A 195 5.04 -15.64 15.86
C ARG A 195 5.02 -15.35 14.35
N TYR A 196 5.96 -14.55 13.88
CA TYR A 196 6.18 -14.43 12.44
C TYR A 196 6.68 -15.78 11.90
N PHE A 197 6.09 -16.20 10.80
CA PHE A 197 6.42 -17.43 10.09
C PHE A 197 7.16 -17.10 8.79
N ILE A 198 6.72 -16.06 8.10
CA ILE A 198 7.34 -15.50 6.89
C ILE A 198 7.22 -13.96 6.96
N GLU A 199 8.35 -13.27 6.75
CA GLU A 199 8.46 -11.80 6.67
C GLU A 199 9.30 -11.40 5.45
N PRO A 200 8.71 -11.12 4.29
CA PRO A 200 9.46 -10.79 3.07
C PRO A 200 10.32 -9.53 3.19
N LEU A 201 9.93 -8.54 3.99
CA LEU A 201 10.77 -7.37 4.27
C LEU A 201 12.06 -7.69 5.02
N ARG A 202 12.16 -8.84 5.69
CA ARG A 202 13.36 -9.38 6.34
C ARG A 202 14.05 -10.46 5.49
N ASP A 203 13.73 -10.52 4.19
CA ASP A 203 14.25 -11.52 3.26
C ASP A 203 13.91 -12.97 3.64
N GLN A 204 12.83 -13.17 4.39
CA GLN A 204 12.33 -14.49 4.78
C GLN A 204 11.28 -15.01 3.79
N GLY A 205 11.22 -16.34 3.66
CA GLY A 205 10.29 -17.02 2.78
C GLY A 205 10.80 -17.19 1.35
N PRO A 206 9.98 -17.77 0.45
CA PRO A 206 10.36 -17.99 -0.94
C PRO A 206 10.66 -16.68 -1.68
N LYS A 207 11.70 -16.71 -2.54
CA LYS A 207 12.15 -15.52 -3.26
C LYS A 207 11.04 -14.86 -4.10
N PHE A 208 10.17 -15.68 -4.70
CA PHE A 208 9.05 -15.12 -5.50
C PHE A 208 8.11 -14.26 -4.65
N LEU A 209 7.84 -14.65 -3.38
CA LEU A 209 6.96 -13.93 -2.48
C LEU A 209 7.50 -12.53 -2.15
N GLN A 210 8.83 -12.37 -2.10
CA GLN A 210 9.46 -11.08 -1.80
C GLN A 210 9.16 -10.01 -2.87
N TYR A 211 8.91 -10.45 -4.12
CA TYR A 211 8.76 -9.55 -5.28
C TYR A 211 7.45 -9.70 -6.05
N MET A 212 6.53 -10.61 -5.63
CA MET A 212 5.30 -10.84 -6.39
C MET A 212 4.30 -9.71 -6.29
N THR A 213 4.41 -8.88 -5.26
CA THR A 213 3.51 -7.76 -5.00
C THR A 213 4.18 -6.70 -4.13
N PHE A 214 3.76 -5.46 -4.25
CA PHE A 214 4.11 -4.34 -3.37
C PHE A 214 3.03 -3.25 -3.44
N PRO A 215 2.89 -2.41 -2.40
CA PRO A 215 1.84 -1.40 -2.36
C PRO A 215 2.14 -0.22 -3.29
N THR A 216 1.10 0.25 -3.99
CA THR A 216 1.15 1.36 -4.95
C THR A 216 -0.02 2.30 -4.75
N LEU A 217 0.11 3.54 -5.23
CA LEU A 217 -0.99 4.45 -5.46
C LEU A 217 -1.45 4.29 -6.92
N GLN A 218 -2.76 4.21 -7.13
CA GLN A 218 -3.36 3.94 -8.43
C GLN A 218 -4.50 4.92 -8.73
N ALA A 219 -4.79 5.08 -10.03
CA ALA A 219 -6.00 5.74 -10.51
C ALA A 219 -6.46 5.09 -11.82
N SER A 220 -7.74 5.28 -12.19
CA SER A 220 -8.24 4.85 -13.49
C SER A 220 -7.63 5.68 -14.62
N ASP A 221 -7.41 5.08 -15.80
CA ASP A 221 -6.94 5.81 -16.99
C ASP A 221 -7.84 7.00 -17.31
N ARG A 222 -9.15 6.84 -17.16
CA ARG A 222 -10.13 7.92 -17.33
C ARG A 222 -9.84 9.12 -16.42
N TYR A 223 -9.56 8.85 -15.14
CA TYR A 223 -9.26 9.92 -14.17
C TYR A 223 -7.93 10.60 -14.48
N ILE A 224 -6.90 9.82 -14.81
CA ILE A 224 -5.56 10.31 -15.17
C ILE A 224 -5.63 11.26 -16.35
N GLN A 225 -6.39 10.89 -17.42
CA GLN A 225 -6.54 11.69 -18.62
C GLN A 225 -7.37 12.97 -18.37
N ALA A 226 -8.41 12.87 -17.57
CA ALA A 226 -9.28 14.00 -17.25
C ALA A 226 -8.63 15.00 -16.27
N ASN A 227 -7.72 14.56 -15.42
CA ASN A 227 -7.17 15.35 -14.32
C ASN A 227 -5.63 15.24 -14.19
N PRO A 228 -4.84 15.41 -15.27
CA PRO A 228 -3.40 15.12 -15.24
C PRO A 228 -2.65 15.98 -14.21
N GLN A 229 -2.99 17.26 -14.06
CA GLN A 229 -2.36 18.16 -13.10
C GLN A 229 -2.68 17.79 -11.64
N ILE A 230 -3.89 17.30 -11.36
CA ILE A 230 -4.26 16.81 -10.01
C ILE A 230 -3.45 15.57 -9.68
N VAL A 231 -3.33 14.63 -10.63
CA VAL A 231 -2.54 13.40 -10.49
C VAL A 231 -1.08 13.73 -10.19
N GLU A 232 -0.47 14.64 -10.93
CA GLU A 232 0.93 15.07 -10.69
C GLU A 232 1.13 15.69 -9.31
N ARG A 233 0.21 16.55 -8.86
CA ARG A 233 0.27 17.19 -7.54
C ARG A 233 0.14 16.17 -6.42
N VAL A 234 -0.78 15.21 -6.55
CA VAL A 234 -0.92 14.11 -5.59
C VAL A 234 0.35 13.26 -5.55
N VAL A 235 0.90 12.88 -6.70
CA VAL A 235 2.16 12.11 -6.77
C VAL A 235 3.32 12.87 -6.11
N ARG A 236 3.50 14.17 -6.39
CA ARG A 236 4.52 15.01 -5.77
C ARG A 236 4.41 15.05 -4.24
N ALA A 237 3.20 15.23 -3.71
CA ALA A 237 2.96 15.23 -2.26
C ALA A 237 3.37 13.90 -1.61
N VAL A 238 3.01 12.77 -2.26
CA VAL A 238 3.34 11.43 -1.77
C VAL A 238 4.85 11.17 -1.84
N VAL A 239 5.53 11.55 -2.93
CA VAL A 239 7.00 11.42 -3.06
C VAL A 239 7.73 12.23 -2.00
N LYS A 240 7.33 13.49 -1.76
CA LYS A 240 7.87 14.32 -0.67
C LYS A 240 7.69 13.65 0.69
N THR A 241 6.53 13.01 0.91
CA THR A 241 6.28 12.27 2.14
C THR A 241 7.23 11.08 2.28
N GLN A 242 7.40 10.28 1.24
CA GLN A 242 8.35 9.15 1.27
C GLN A 242 9.77 9.59 1.60
N LYS A 243 10.24 10.67 0.97
CA LYS A 243 11.55 11.27 1.26
C LYS A 243 11.65 11.67 2.73
N ARG A 244 10.63 12.40 3.24
CA ARG A 244 10.58 12.81 4.64
C ARG A 244 10.64 11.63 5.61
N LEU A 245 9.87 10.57 5.37
CA LEU A 245 9.85 9.40 6.24
C LEU A 245 11.17 8.60 6.20
N ARG A 246 11.92 8.66 5.09
CA ARG A 246 13.27 8.09 5.03
C ARG A 246 14.29 8.91 5.83
N GLU A 247 14.20 10.23 5.75
CA GLU A 247 15.13 11.15 6.42
C GLU A 247 14.83 11.28 7.91
N ASP A 248 13.55 11.40 8.29
CA ASP A 248 13.03 11.51 9.65
C ASP A 248 11.99 10.43 9.94
N PRO A 249 12.40 9.22 10.35
CA PRO A 249 11.45 8.15 10.69
C PRO A 249 10.48 8.52 11.81
N GLU A 250 10.88 9.43 12.74
CA GLU A 250 10.00 9.89 13.82
C GLU A 250 8.80 10.68 13.29
N ALA A 251 8.90 11.33 12.12
CA ALA A 251 7.73 11.90 11.47
C ALA A 251 6.70 10.79 11.12
N GLY A 252 7.16 9.64 10.64
CA GLY A 252 6.30 8.47 10.40
C GLY A 252 5.68 7.92 11.69
N VAL A 253 6.46 7.85 12.77
CA VAL A 253 5.96 7.43 14.09
C VAL A 253 4.83 8.35 14.56
N ARG A 254 5.01 9.67 14.48
CA ARG A 254 3.97 10.65 14.86
C ARG A 254 2.69 10.52 14.03
N VAL A 255 2.81 10.27 12.73
CA VAL A 255 1.65 10.03 11.85
C VAL A 255 0.95 8.73 12.24
N ALA A 256 1.71 7.64 12.42
CA ALA A 256 1.16 6.34 12.78
C ALA A 256 0.46 6.34 14.14
N GLN A 257 0.98 7.07 15.13
CA GLN A 257 0.33 7.20 16.45
C GLN A 257 -1.05 7.85 16.37
N LYS A 258 -1.26 8.80 15.42
CA LYS A 258 -2.59 9.40 15.21
C LYS A 258 -3.59 8.40 14.62
N LEU A 259 -3.12 7.49 13.75
CA LEU A 259 -3.96 6.47 13.10
C LEU A 259 -4.19 5.26 14.01
N PHE A 260 -3.22 4.93 14.85
CA PHE A 260 -3.21 3.77 15.74
C PHE A 260 -2.91 4.19 17.18
N PRO A 261 -3.79 4.97 17.83
CA PRO A 261 -3.52 5.58 19.15
C PRO A 261 -3.36 4.55 20.29
N THR A 262 -3.86 3.33 20.11
CA THR A 262 -3.76 2.25 21.10
C THR A 262 -2.55 1.34 20.89
N LEU A 263 -1.80 1.53 19.82
CA LEU A 263 -0.61 0.75 19.53
C LEU A 263 0.60 1.34 20.27
N ASP A 264 1.40 0.47 20.89
CA ASP A 264 2.65 0.87 21.55
C ASP A 264 3.59 1.60 20.58
N VAL A 265 4.17 2.71 21.04
CA VAL A 265 5.02 3.57 20.20
C VAL A 265 6.29 2.88 19.73
N GLU A 266 6.86 1.98 20.55
CA GLU A 266 8.06 1.24 20.18
C GLU A 266 7.76 0.20 19.09
N LEU A 267 6.56 -0.41 19.10
CA LEU A 267 6.11 -1.27 18.01
C LEU A 267 5.95 -0.47 16.71
N ILE A 268 5.33 0.71 16.79
CA ILE A 268 5.23 1.62 15.63
C ILE A 268 6.63 1.96 15.09
N ARG A 269 7.56 2.33 15.98
CA ARG A 269 8.94 2.67 15.60
C ARG A 269 9.63 1.49 14.91
N GLY A 270 9.48 0.28 15.43
CA GLY A 270 10.01 -0.94 14.83
C GLY A 270 9.46 -1.21 13.43
N ILE A 271 8.15 -1.01 13.21
CA ILE A 271 7.51 -1.19 11.90
C ILE A 271 8.04 -0.13 10.90
N ILE A 272 8.09 1.14 11.31
CA ILE A 272 8.60 2.23 10.45
C ILE A 272 10.07 1.99 10.09
N ALA A 273 10.90 1.59 11.05
CA ALA A 273 12.30 1.26 10.81
C ALA A 273 12.47 0.12 9.80
N LEU A 274 11.63 -0.92 9.87
CA LEU A 274 11.62 -2.04 8.94
C LEU A 274 11.23 -1.61 7.50
N GLN A 275 10.25 -0.71 7.37
CA GLN A 275 9.74 -0.25 6.08
C GLN A 275 10.59 0.87 5.46
N ARG A 276 11.41 1.58 6.27
CA ARG A 276 12.10 2.82 5.90
C ARG A 276 12.83 2.77 4.57
N ALA A 277 13.63 1.73 4.34
CA ALA A 277 14.42 1.57 3.12
C ALA A 277 13.54 1.34 1.87
N SER A 278 12.29 0.94 2.06
CA SER A 278 11.35 0.61 0.98
C SER A 278 10.43 1.77 0.59
N TYR A 279 10.47 2.92 1.27
CA TYR A 279 9.71 4.13 0.86
C TYR A 279 10.34 4.75 -0.40
N LEU A 280 10.28 4.06 -1.52
CA LEU A 280 10.82 4.48 -2.81
C LEU A 280 9.70 4.48 -3.85
N PRO A 281 9.51 5.60 -4.60
CA PRO A 281 8.36 5.75 -5.51
C PRO A 281 8.51 5.00 -6.82
N ALA A 282 9.75 4.67 -7.23
CA ALA A 282 10.02 4.10 -8.54
C ALA A 282 9.44 2.68 -8.68
N ILE A 283 8.72 2.47 -9.77
CA ILE A 283 8.29 1.16 -10.26
C ILE A 283 9.14 0.86 -11.48
N THR A 284 10.10 -0.05 -11.38
CA THR A 284 10.98 -0.39 -12.50
C THR A 284 10.33 -1.39 -13.46
N GLU A 285 10.78 -1.43 -14.71
CA GLU A 285 10.33 -2.45 -15.67
C GLU A 285 10.70 -3.86 -15.23
N GLU A 286 11.85 -4.02 -14.56
CA GLU A 286 12.27 -5.30 -13.99
C GLU A 286 11.33 -5.76 -12.88
N ALA A 287 10.95 -4.85 -11.97
CA ALA A 287 9.97 -5.16 -10.93
C ALA A 287 8.63 -5.58 -11.53
N MET A 288 8.14 -4.88 -12.56
CA MET A 288 6.89 -5.23 -13.23
C MET A 288 6.96 -6.56 -13.99
N ARG A 289 8.10 -6.88 -14.63
CA ARG A 289 8.30 -8.22 -15.22
C ARG A 289 8.22 -9.32 -14.16
N THR A 290 8.89 -9.12 -13.03
CA THR A 290 8.86 -10.09 -11.92
C THR A 290 7.45 -10.25 -11.35
N VAL A 291 6.72 -9.15 -11.14
CA VAL A 291 5.31 -9.18 -10.71
C VAL A 291 4.46 -9.94 -11.73
N ASN A 292 4.54 -9.61 -13.02
CA ASN A 292 3.75 -10.24 -14.09
C ASN A 292 3.98 -11.76 -14.14
N GLN A 293 5.26 -12.20 -14.13
CA GLN A 293 5.63 -13.61 -14.10
C GLN A 293 5.08 -14.32 -12.85
N SER A 294 5.21 -13.68 -11.68
CA SER A 294 4.72 -14.24 -10.42
C SER A 294 3.19 -14.37 -10.41
N GLN A 295 2.48 -13.36 -10.89
CA GLN A 295 1.01 -13.36 -10.97
C GLN A 295 0.49 -14.38 -12.00
N LYS A 296 1.20 -14.57 -13.13
CA LYS A 296 0.90 -15.66 -14.09
C LYS A 296 1.12 -17.04 -13.48
N LYS A 297 2.27 -17.25 -12.82
CA LYS A 297 2.56 -18.52 -12.13
C LYS A 297 1.51 -18.83 -11.06
N ALA A 298 1.03 -17.81 -10.36
CA ALA A 298 -0.03 -17.93 -9.36
C ALA A 298 -1.45 -18.12 -9.97
N GLY A 299 -1.59 -18.01 -11.29
CA GLY A 299 -2.88 -18.11 -11.99
C GLY A 299 -3.80 -16.91 -11.78
N VAL A 300 -3.24 -15.77 -11.34
CA VAL A 300 -3.98 -14.53 -11.06
C VAL A 300 -4.26 -13.76 -12.34
N VAL A 301 -3.28 -13.70 -13.25
CA VAL A 301 -3.42 -13.13 -14.59
C VAL A 301 -3.01 -14.15 -15.65
N LYS A 302 -3.57 -14.04 -16.86
CA LYS A 302 -3.32 -14.98 -17.98
C LYS A 302 -2.37 -14.39 -19.02
N THR A 303 -2.38 -13.08 -19.18
CA THR A 303 -1.64 -12.36 -20.22
C THR A 303 -0.43 -11.62 -19.66
N ASP A 304 0.52 -11.31 -20.54
CA ASP A 304 1.61 -10.37 -20.23
C ASP A 304 1.13 -8.95 -20.52
N PHE A 305 1.36 -8.05 -19.57
CA PHE A 305 1.00 -6.64 -19.73
C PHE A 305 2.23 -5.80 -20.00
N PRO A 306 2.26 -5.02 -21.10
CA PRO A 306 3.29 -4.01 -21.33
C PRO A 306 3.37 -3.05 -20.14
N TYR A 307 4.59 -2.61 -19.83
CA TYR A 307 4.86 -1.76 -18.67
C TYR A 307 4.02 -0.47 -18.66
N ASP A 308 3.94 0.23 -19.80
CA ASP A 308 3.19 1.47 -19.98
C ASP A 308 1.66 1.31 -19.93
N LYS A 309 1.17 0.07 -20.06
CA LYS A 309 -0.27 -0.24 -19.90
C LYS A 309 -0.70 -0.25 -18.45
N VAL A 310 0.20 -0.58 -17.53
CA VAL A 310 -0.11 -0.78 -16.10
C VAL A 310 0.63 0.20 -15.18
N VAL A 311 1.54 1.03 -15.74
CA VAL A 311 2.29 2.07 -15.03
C VAL A 311 2.13 3.40 -15.77
N ALA A 312 1.91 4.49 -15.03
CA ALA A 312 1.80 5.84 -15.55
C ALA A 312 3.20 6.42 -15.83
N VAL A 313 3.80 6.01 -16.95
CA VAL A 313 5.21 6.32 -17.30
C VAL A 313 5.52 7.82 -17.39
N GLN A 314 4.52 8.65 -17.70
CA GLN A 314 4.64 10.10 -17.74
C GLN A 314 4.96 10.72 -16.37
N LEU A 315 4.72 9.99 -15.27
CA LEU A 315 5.00 10.44 -13.91
C LEU A 315 6.42 10.09 -13.41
N LYS A 316 7.21 9.33 -14.18
CA LYS A 316 8.59 8.96 -13.82
C LYS A 316 9.46 10.16 -13.39
N PRO A 317 9.42 11.32 -14.07
CA PRO A 317 10.25 12.47 -13.65
C PRO A 317 9.93 13.01 -12.24
N LEU A 318 8.77 12.66 -11.67
CA LEU A 318 8.40 13.05 -10.31
C LEU A 318 8.96 12.11 -9.24
N TRP A 319 9.41 10.91 -9.60
CA TRP A 319 9.92 9.92 -8.65
C TRP A 319 11.32 10.25 -8.12
N ASP A 320 12.07 11.09 -8.83
CA ASP A 320 13.44 11.47 -8.48
C ASP A 320 13.55 12.82 -7.71
N GLN A 321 12.40 13.41 -7.31
CA GLN A 321 12.32 14.72 -6.65
C GLN A 321 12.53 14.70 -5.13
#